data_7adce4d763f7f213bfd9508f0607b7af
#
_entry.id   7adce4d763f7f213bfd9508f0607b7af
#
_cell.length_a   1.000
_cell.length_b   1.000
_cell.length_c   1.000
_cell.angle_alpha   90.00
_cell.angle_beta   90.00
_cell.angle_gamma   90.00
#
_symmetry.space_group_name_H-M   'P 1'
#
loop_
_entity.id
_entity.type
_entity.pdbx_description
1 polymer ?
#
loop_
_entity_poly.entity_id
_entity_poly.type
_entity_poly.pdbx_seq_one_letter_code
_entity_poly.pdbx_strand_id
1 'polypeptide(L)'
;MTPRRMVVALAILVVFAAIVRVAAQGGPAAVPFKLGTLEQNGRTFLGLVLRDTQVVDIARANAAFEAANGSAPRLTAPSDMKQLIARYDAEWKPRLAAIAKMVSSAATAPAYVVPVSAVKVLPPVRPSVQLNAGGNYVEHEQGIAANQARGGGARGAAPAAAPGRGAPAPAQTAPGIWERAANDTRDNPYLFQKLPTVIIGANDPIVMPRGRTNIDFECEFAVVVGRPAKYVPTARAADYIFGYTAHHDVSDRGGRGDRKMGGSDWLIGKNHDTFGPLGPFIVPKEFLSAPMKTRHTMSLSGMVMQDSNTDRMSHNIYELLSFASNIVTLNPGDVIAGGSPAGTNIERAEPRWMRAGDTAKCEIEGIGALNNPVVAEATVSSR
;
A
#
# COMPACT_ATOMS: atom_id res chain seq x y z
N MET A 1 6.06 67.30 64.86
CA MET A 1 5.79 67.40 63.42
C MET A 1 5.68 65.99 62.87
N THR A 2 4.50 65.55 62.52
CA THR A 2 4.16 64.17 62.10
C THR A 2 4.26 64.00 60.59
N PRO A 3 4.86 62.95 60.10
CA PRO A 3 4.76 62.63 58.68
C PRO A 3 3.52 61.79 58.37
N ARG A 4 2.77 62.22 57.38
CA ARG A 4 1.60 61.57 56.84
C ARG A 4 1.99 60.25 56.16
N ARG A 5 1.35 59.16 56.52
CA ARG A 5 1.40 57.87 55.83
C ARG A 5 0.48 57.91 54.59
N MET A 6 1.09 57.72 53.43
CA MET A 6 0.36 57.52 52.19
C MET A 6 0.09 56.01 52.04
N VAL A 7 -1.19 55.62 52.07
CA VAL A 7 -1.64 54.27 51.81
C VAL A 7 -1.83 54.15 50.31
N VAL A 8 -0.98 53.30 49.63
CA VAL A 8 -1.16 52.94 48.25
C VAL A 8 -2.05 51.70 48.22
N ALA A 9 -3.28 51.86 47.72
CA ALA A 9 -4.18 50.75 47.46
C ALA A 9 -3.76 50.07 46.14
N LEU A 10 -3.29 48.83 46.24
CA LEU A 10 -2.97 47.98 45.10
C LEU A 10 -4.26 47.33 44.62
N ALA A 11 -4.83 47.79 43.53
CA ALA A 11 -5.97 47.15 42.88
C ALA A 11 -5.46 45.92 42.09
N ILE A 12 -5.75 44.72 42.60
CA ILE A 12 -5.50 43.45 41.87
C ILE A 12 -6.63 43.28 40.87
N LEU A 13 -6.29 43.47 39.57
CA LEU A 13 -7.19 43.18 38.48
C LEU A 13 -7.10 41.68 38.20
N VAL A 14 -8.08 40.91 38.68
CA VAL A 14 -8.24 39.49 38.33
C VAL A 14 -8.88 39.41 36.94
N VAL A 15 -8.07 39.19 35.92
CA VAL A 15 -8.55 38.87 34.56
C VAL A 15 -8.97 37.41 34.58
N PHE A 16 -10.26 37.12 34.66
CA PHE A 16 -10.82 35.81 34.37
C PHE A 16 -10.71 35.58 32.87
N ALA A 17 -9.67 34.87 32.44
CA ALA A 17 -9.62 34.30 31.09
C ALA A 17 -10.64 33.15 31.04
N ALA A 18 -11.82 33.44 30.51
CA ALA A 18 -12.77 32.41 30.15
C ALA A 18 -12.16 31.60 29.00
N ILE A 19 -11.58 30.45 29.33
CA ILE A 19 -11.22 29.44 28.33
C ILE A 19 -12.54 28.89 27.78
N VAL A 20 -13.01 29.44 26.68
CA VAL A 20 -14.05 28.84 25.86
C VAL A 20 -13.44 27.56 25.30
N ARG A 21 -13.67 26.43 25.95
CA ARG A 21 -13.51 25.12 25.32
C ARG A 21 -14.57 25.05 24.21
N VAL A 22 -14.17 25.37 22.99
CA VAL A 22 -14.91 24.93 21.82
C VAL A 22 -14.83 23.40 21.87
N ALA A 23 -15.83 22.79 22.48
CA ALA A 23 -16.09 21.39 22.29
C ALA A 23 -16.31 21.25 20.76
N ALA A 24 -15.35 20.67 20.06
CA ALA A 24 -15.56 20.19 18.72
C ALA A 24 -16.78 19.28 18.82
N GLN A 25 -17.94 19.78 18.38
CA GLN A 25 -19.11 18.93 18.17
C GLN A 25 -18.69 17.95 17.10
N GLY A 26 -18.20 16.77 17.54
CA GLY A 26 -17.94 15.64 16.67
C GLY A 26 -19.26 15.30 15.99
N GLY A 27 -19.41 15.69 14.73
CA GLY A 27 -20.47 15.16 13.90
C GLY A 27 -20.43 13.64 13.98
N PRO A 28 -21.53 12.93 13.71
CA PRO A 28 -21.56 11.48 13.76
C PRO A 28 -20.36 10.92 12.99
N ALA A 29 -19.61 10.02 13.65
CA ALA A 29 -18.39 9.46 13.08
C ALA A 29 -18.66 8.95 11.65
N ALA A 30 -17.80 9.29 10.71
CA ALA A 30 -17.94 8.85 9.32
C ALA A 30 -17.98 7.31 9.28
N VAL A 31 -18.90 6.75 8.49
CA VAL A 31 -18.97 5.30 8.27
C VAL A 31 -17.75 4.90 7.47
N PRO A 32 -16.83 4.06 7.99
CA PRO A 32 -15.67 3.62 7.26
C PRO A 32 -16.06 2.78 6.03
N PHE A 33 -15.31 2.94 4.95
CA PHE A 33 -15.48 2.16 3.73
C PHE A 33 -14.14 1.90 3.05
N LYS A 34 -14.13 0.90 2.18
CA LYS A 34 -13.02 0.63 1.25
C LYS A 34 -13.51 0.85 -0.18
N LEU A 35 -12.59 0.97 -1.11
CA LEU A 35 -12.89 1.18 -2.52
C LEU A 35 -12.29 0.06 -3.37
N GLY A 36 -13.05 -0.42 -4.34
CA GLY A 36 -12.63 -1.50 -5.23
C GLY A 36 -13.10 -1.33 -6.66
N THR A 37 -12.40 -1.98 -7.57
CA THR A 37 -12.86 -2.23 -8.94
C THR A 37 -13.40 -3.65 -8.98
N LEU A 38 -14.63 -3.82 -9.41
CA LEU A 38 -15.39 -5.04 -9.28
C LEU A 38 -16.06 -5.42 -10.59
N GLU A 39 -16.31 -6.71 -10.77
CA GLU A 39 -17.03 -7.21 -11.92
C GLU A 39 -18.23 -8.06 -11.48
N GLN A 40 -19.39 -7.82 -12.10
CA GLN A 40 -20.57 -8.64 -11.93
C GLN A 40 -21.29 -8.78 -13.26
N ASN A 41 -21.58 -10.01 -13.67
CA ASN A 41 -22.25 -10.33 -14.93
C ASN A 41 -21.58 -9.66 -16.15
N GLY A 42 -20.26 -9.67 -16.21
CA GLY A 42 -19.47 -9.08 -17.31
C GLY A 42 -19.36 -7.53 -17.27
N ARG A 43 -20.01 -6.87 -16.30
CA ARG A 43 -19.92 -5.41 -16.13
C ARG A 43 -18.91 -5.06 -15.04
N THR A 44 -17.88 -4.30 -15.39
CA THR A 44 -16.96 -3.69 -14.44
C THR A 44 -17.53 -2.39 -13.87
N PHE A 45 -17.35 -2.16 -12.57
CA PHE A 45 -17.80 -0.96 -11.87
C PHE A 45 -16.92 -0.64 -10.65
N LEU A 46 -17.01 0.60 -10.20
CA LEU A 46 -16.39 1.02 -8.94
C LEU A 46 -17.35 0.75 -7.78
N GLY A 47 -16.83 0.09 -6.75
CA GLY A 47 -17.59 -0.26 -5.56
C GLY A 47 -17.07 0.42 -4.31
N LEU A 48 -17.98 0.86 -3.47
CA LEU A 48 -17.73 1.22 -2.08
C LEU A 48 -18.06 -0.02 -1.23
N VAL A 49 -17.10 -0.50 -0.46
CA VAL A 49 -17.22 -1.73 0.34
C VAL A 49 -17.47 -1.37 1.79
N LEU A 50 -18.56 -1.90 2.33
CA LEU A 50 -18.96 -1.70 3.72
C LEU A 50 -18.82 -3.00 4.51
N ARG A 51 -18.21 -2.91 5.71
CA ARG A 51 -18.08 -4.03 6.67
C ARG A 51 -17.46 -5.28 6.06
N ASP A 52 -16.67 -5.13 5.00
CA ASP A 52 -16.04 -6.22 4.23
C ASP A 52 -17.02 -7.28 3.64
N THR A 53 -18.30 -7.02 3.69
CA THR A 53 -19.35 -7.95 3.25
C THR A 53 -20.28 -7.43 2.17
N GLN A 54 -20.40 -6.11 2.05
CA GLN A 54 -21.34 -5.45 1.13
C GLN A 54 -20.59 -4.56 0.15
N VAL A 55 -20.98 -4.63 -1.11
CA VAL A 55 -20.51 -3.76 -2.19
C VAL A 55 -21.66 -2.86 -2.63
N VAL A 56 -21.41 -1.56 -2.63
CA VAL A 56 -22.29 -0.52 -3.14
C VAL A 56 -21.77 -0.08 -4.51
N ASP A 57 -22.53 -0.24 -5.58
CA ASP A 57 -22.21 0.31 -6.90
C ASP A 57 -22.25 1.85 -6.82
N ILE A 58 -21.08 2.47 -6.91
CA ILE A 58 -20.93 3.92 -6.70
C ILE A 58 -21.77 4.72 -7.68
N ALA A 59 -21.78 4.34 -8.96
CA ALA A 59 -22.52 5.09 -9.99
C ALA A 59 -24.04 5.03 -9.76
N ARG A 60 -24.57 3.85 -9.47
CA ARG A 60 -26.00 3.65 -9.19
C ARG A 60 -26.41 4.30 -7.87
N ALA A 61 -25.59 4.18 -6.84
CA ALA A 61 -25.84 4.81 -5.55
C ALA A 61 -25.80 6.33 -5.63
N ASN A 62 -24.88 6.90 -6.43
CA ASN A 62 -24.85 8.34 -6.70
C ASN A 62 -26.12 8.84 -7.38
N ALA A 63 -26.59 8.14 -8.40
CA ALA A 63 -27.84 8.49 -9.08
C ALA A 63 -29.03 8.44 -8.11
N ALA A 64 -29.11 7.41 -7.26
CA ALA A 64 -30.16 7.30 -6.23
C ALA A 64 -30.05 8.43 -5.18
N PHE A 65 -28.82 8.76 -4.75
CA PHE A 65 -28.59 9.86 -3.83
C PHE A 65 -29.04 11.21 -4.40
N GLU A 66 -28.72 11.49 -5.66
CA GLU A 66 -29.12 12.74 -6.35
C GLU A 66 -30.64 12.82 -6.57
N ALA A 67 -31.30 11.70 -6.87
CA ALA A 67 -32.76 11.65 -6.99
C ALA A 67 -33.45 11.93 -5.65
N ALA A 68 -32.89 11.44 -4.53
CA ALA A 68 -33.44 11.67 -3.21
C ALA A 68 -33.10 13.06 -2.63
N ASN A 69 -32.08 13.74 -3.17
CA ASN A 69 -31.56 15.02 -2.66
C ASN A 69 -31.45 16.03 -3.80
N GLY A 70 -32.58 16.56 -4.26
CA GLY A 70 -32.68 17.43 -5.46
C GLY A 70 -31.82 18.72 -5.42
N SER A 71 -31.39 19.16 -4.22
CA SER A 71 -30.47 20.31 -4.05
C SER A 71 -28.99 19.89 -4.05
N ALA A 72 -28.66 18.59 -4.05
CA ALA A 72 -27.30 18.14 -4.07
C ALA A 72 -26.65 18.41 -5.44
N PRO A 73 -25.37 18.84 -5.47
CA PRO A 73 -24.64 18.98 -6.74
C PRO A 73 -24.64 17.67 -7.51
N ARG A 74 -24.89 17.74 -8.82
CA ARG A 74 -24.76 16.56 -9.68
C ARG A 74 -23.31 16.25 -9.95
N LEU A 75 -22.92 14.98 -9.76
CA LEU A 75 -21.56 14.52 -10.01
C LEU A 75 -21.56 13.45 -11.12
N THR A 76 -20.76 13.69 -12.15
CA THR A 76 -20.48 12.65 -13.13
C THR A 76 -19.70 11.52 -12.48
N ALA A 77 -20.22 10.30 -12.51
CA ALA A 77 -19.56 9.12 -11.97
C ALA A 77 -18.19 8.91 -12.63
N PRO A 78 -17.12 8.60 -11.85
CA PRO A 78 -15.80 8.32 -12.40
C PRO A 78 -15.85 7.03 -13.23
N SER A 79 -15.15 7.01 -14.36
CA SER A 79 -15.06 5.84 -15.22
C SER A 79 -14.15 4.75 -14.67
N ASP A 80 -13.17 5.13 -13.86
CA ASP A 80 -12.17 4.25 -13.27
C ASP A 80 -11.67 4.79 -11.92
N MET A 81 -10.87 3.96 -11.23
CA MET A 81 -10.35 4.31 -9.90
C MET A 81 -9.40 5.51 -9.92
N LYS A 82 -8.62 5.72 -10.98
CA LYS A 82 -7.72 6.88 -11.06
C LYS A 82 -8.49 8.19 -11.14
N GLN A 83 -9.58 8.22 -11.90
CA GLN A 83 -10.47 9.38 -11.93
C GLN A 83 -11.16 9.63 -10.59
N LEU A 84 -11.58 8.56 -9.89
CA LEU A 84 -12.14 8.70 -8.55
C LEU A 84 -11.11 9.29 -7.60
N ILE A 85 -9.89 8.75 -7.58
CA ILE A 85 -8.78 9.22 -6.74
C ILE A 85 -8.46 10.69 -7.04
N ALA A 86 -8.31 11.06 -8.31
CA ALA A 86 -7.97 12.43 -8.71
C ALA A 86 -9.02 13.47 -8.28
N ARG A 87 -10.28 13.08 -8.19
CA ARG A 87 -11.41 13.93 -7.80
C ARG A 87 -11.88 13.72 -6.38
N TYR A 88 -11.18 12.86 -5.60
CA TYR A 88 -11.64 12.42 -4.29
C TYR A 88 -11.83 13.59 -3.32
N ASP A 89 -10.78 14.31 -3.02
CA ASP A 89 -10.80 15.38 -2.01
C ASP A 89 -11.77 16.51 -2.38
N ALA A 90 -11.86 16.85 -3.67
CA ALA A 90 -12.68 17.97 -4.15
C ALA A 90 -14.19 17.65 -4.25
N GLU A 91 -14.53 16.40 -4.58
CA GLU A 91 -15.91 16.07 -4.97
C GLU A 91 -16.42 14.78 -4.30
N TRP A 92 -15.63 13.69 -4.39
CA TRP A 92 -16.15 12.36 -4.08
C TRP A 92 -16.09 11.99 -2.60
N LYS A 93 -15.17 12.53 -1.83
CA LYS A 93 -15.06 12.23 -0.39
C LYS A 93 -16.36 12.52 0.38
N PRO A 94 -16.94 13.72 0.32
CA PRO A 94 -18.20 14.00 1.00
C PRO A 94 -19.38 13.19 0.41
N ARG A 95 -19.37 12.94 -0.92
CA ARG A 95 -20.43 12.17 -1.58
C ARG A 95 -20.39 10.70 -1.15
N LEU A 96 -19.24 10.06 -1.12
CA LEU A 96 -19.08 8.67 -0.69
C LEU A 96 -19.43 8.51 0.80
N ALA A 97 -19.06 9.47 1.65
CA ALA A 97 -19.46 9.47 3.05
C ALA A 97 -20.98 9.55 3.21
N ALA A 98 -21.65 10.39 2.42
CA ALA A 98 -23.12 10.51 2.40
C ALA A 98 -23.79 9.21 1.91
N ILE A 99 -23.28 8.60 0.84
CA ILE A 99 -23.74 7.32 0.32
C ILE A 99 -23.54 6.22 1.37
N ALA A 100 -22.36 6.12 1.98
CA ALA A 100 -22.09 5.13 3.02
C ALA A 100 -23.07 5.25 4.19
N LYS A 101 -23.35 6.47 4.63
CA LYS A 101 -24.35 6.75 5.67
C LYS A 101 -25.76 6.34 5.21
N MET A 102 -26.18 6.74 4.01
CA MET A 102 -27.49 6.43 3.45
C MET A 102 -27.72 4.91 3.39
N VAL A 103 -26.76 4.16 2.87
CA VAL A 103 -26.85 2.69 2.77
C VAL A 103 -26.83 2.04 4.15
N SER A 104 -25.97 2.52 5.07
CA SER A 104 -25.86 1.95 6.42
C SER A 104 -27.10 2.18 7.28
N SER A 105 -27.90 3.20 7.00
CA SER A 105 -29.14 3.52 7.71
C SER A 105 -30.39 2.96 7.02
N ALA A 106 -30.26 2.36 5.84
CA ALA A 106 -31.40 1.80 5.10
C ALA A 106 -31.96 0.55 5.83
N ALA A 107 -33.28 0.50 6.01
CA ALA A 107 -33.94 -0.67 6.63
C ALA A 107 -33.81 -1.95 5.80
N THR A 108 -33.75 -1.80 4.47
CA THR A 108 -33.51 -2.89 3.51
C THR A 108 -32.39 -2.50 2.56
N ALA A 109 -31.57 -3.46 2.16
CA ALA A 109 -30.48 -3.22 1.24
C ALA A 109 -31.05 -2.79 -0.14
N PRO A 110 -30.64 -1.60 -0.66
CA PRO A 110 -31.05 -1.18 -2.00
C PRO A 110 -30.54 -2.12 -3.09
N ALA A 111 -31.18 -2.15 -4.26
CA ALA A 111 -30.83 -3.04 -5.37
C ALA A 111 -29.41 -2.83 -5.95
N TYR A 112 -28.76 -1.71 -5.65
CA TYR A 112 -27.37 -1.42 -6.01
C TYR A 112 -26.37 -1.84 -4.94
N VAL A 113 -26.80 -2.57 -3.92
CA VAL A 113 -25.96 -3.17 -2.87
C VAL A 113 -26.00 -4.68 -3.03
N VAL A 114 -24.84 -5.29 -3.18
CA VAL A 114 -24.69 -6.73 -3.35
C VAL A 114 -23.65 -7.27 -2.37
N PRO A 115 -23.70 -8.56 -2.00
CA PRO A 115 -22.64 -9.16 -1.18
C PRO A 115 -21.31 -9.21 -1.95
N VAL A 116 -20.17 -9.05 -1.25
CA VAL A 116 -18.83 -9.18 -1.83
C VAL A 116 -18.64 -10.53 -2.52
N SER A 117 -19.26 -11.60 -1.98
CA SER A 117 -19.21 -12.95 -2.57
C SER A 117 -19.91 -13.07 -3.93
N ALA A 118 -20.73 -12.11 -4.32
CA ALA A 118 -21.46 -12.10 -5.60
C ALA A 118 -20.74 -11.35 -6.71
N VAL A 119 -19.52 -10.86 -6.46
CA VAL A 119 -18.72 -10.09 -7.42
C VAL A 119 -17.32 -10.68 -7.55
N LYS A 120 -16.71 -10.51 -8.72
CA LYS A 120 -15.27 -10.72 -8.89
C LYS A 120 -14.52 -9.46 -8.45
N VAL A 121 -13.54 -9.62 -7.55
CA VAL A 121 -12.67 -8.52 -7.10
C VAL A 121 -11.49 -8.42 -8.06
N LEU A 122 -11.44 -7.32 -8.80
CA LEU A 122 -10.35 -7.01 -9.72
C LEU A 122 -9.27 -6.21 -8.98
N PRO A 123 -8.07 -6.00 -9.56
CA PRO A 123 -7.12 -5.04 -9.01
C PRO A 123 -7.82 -3.70 -8.78
N PRO A 124 -7.79 -3.14 -7.57
CA PRO A 124 -8.57 -1.94 -7.25
C PRO A 124 -8.16 -0.72 -8.09
N VAL A 125 -6.90 -0.70 -8.52
CA VAL A 125 -6.34 0.28 -9.46
C VAL A 125 -5.31 -0.41 -10.35
N ARG A 126 -5.14 0.07 -11.60
CA ARG A 126 -4.01 -0.30 -12.47
C ARG A 126 -3.06 0.91 -12.53
N PRO A 127 -1.97 0.91 -11.75
CA PRO A 127 -1.02 2.02 -11.72
C PRO A 127 -0.34 2.22 -13.08
N SER A 128 0.09 3.45 -13.37
CA SER A 128 1.01 3.72 -14.47
C SER A 128 2.45 3.44 -14.06
N VAL A 129 2.75 3.73 -12.80
CA VAL A 129 4.03 3.45 -12.14
C VAL A 129 3.75 2.63 -10.89
N GLN A 130 4.39 1.45 -10.79
CA GLN A 130 4.47 0.69 -9.55
C GLN A 130 5.92 0.51 -9.17
N LEU A 131 6.27 0.96 -7.98
CA LEU A 131 7.60 0.83 -7.38
C LEU A 131 7.51 -0.06 -6.15
N ASN A 132 8.49 -0.95 -6.00
CA ASN A 132 8.61 -1.81 -4.82
C ASN A 132 9.94 -1.53 -4.13
N ALA A 133 9.95 -1.52 -2.81
CA ALA A 133 11.15 -1.35 -2.02
C ALA A 133 11.87 -2.70 -1.82
N GLY A 134 13.13 -2.78 -2.22
CA GLY A 134 13.99 -3.94 -1.96
C GLY A 134 14.76 -3.78 -0.67
N GLY A 135 14.83 -4.83 0.16
CA GLY A 135 15.58 -4.82 1.41
C GLY A 135 15.16 -3.70 2.37
N ASN A 136 13.88 -3.51 2.60
CA ASN A 136 13.37 -2.40 3.42
C ASN A 136 12.89 -2.81 4.83
N TYR A 137 13.27 -4.00 5.28
CA TYR A 137 13.02 -4.47 6.65
C TYR A 137 14.30 -5.00 7.25
N VAL A 138 14.66 -4.49 8.42
CA VAL A 138 15.94 -4.80 9.08
C VAL A 138 16.14 -6.31 9.24
N GLU A 139 15.12 -7.03 9.68
CA GLU A 139 15.20 -8.48 9.89
C GLU A 139 15.35 -9.25 8.56
N HIS A 140 14.73 -8.75 7.48
CA HIS A 140 14.89 -9.33 6.14
C HIS A 140 16.33 -9.21 5.65
N GLU A 141 16.93 -8.02 5.75
CA GLU A 141 18.34 -7.79 5.39
C GLU A 141 19.28 -8.66 6.21
N GLN A 142 19.06 -8.76 7.52
CA GLN A 142 19.83 -9.60 8.42
C GLN A 142 19.70 -11.09 8.07
N GLY A 143 18.49 -11.53 7.73
CA GLY A 143 18.21 -12.91 7.31
C GLY A 143 18.94 -13.29 6.02
N ILE A 144 18.93 -12.40 5.02
CA ILE A 144 19.69 -12.58 3.77
C ILE A 144 21.18 -12.70 4.05
N ALA A 145 21.76 -11.77 4.83
CA ALA A 145 23.18 -11.77 5.18
C ALA A 145 23.58 -13.04 5.93
N ALA A 146 22.75 -13.48 6.88
CA ALA A 146 22.99 -14.71 7.64
C ALA A 146 22.95 -15.96 6.76
N ASN A 147 22.04 -16.02 5.76
CA ASN A 147 21.97 -17.15 4.82
C ASN A 147 23.18 -17.16 3.87
N GLN A 148 23.62 -16.00 3.38
CA GLN A 148 24.83 -15.88 2.57
C GLN A 148 26.08 -16.34 3.33
N ALA A 149 26.20 -15.97 4.62
CA ALA A 149 27.32 -16.40 5.48
C ALA A 149 27.36 -17.93 5.68
N ARG A 150 26.21 -18.62 5.61
CA ARG A 150 26.11 -20.09 5.67
C ARG A 150 26.41 -20.77 4.32
N GLY A 151 26.80 -20.02 3.29
CA GLY A 151 27.02 -20.55 1.94
C GLY A 151 25.74 -20.74 1.11
N GLY A 152 24.63 -20.22 1.61
CA GLY A 152 23.36 -20.18 0.89
C GLY A 152 23.48 -19.20 -0.29
N GLY A 153 23.50 -19.73 -1.51
CA GLY A 153 23.56 -18.92 -2.73
C GLY A 153 22.21 -18.30 -3.06
N ALA A 154 21.87 -17.17 -2.45
CA ALA A 154 20.79 -16.33 -2.94
C ALA A 154 21.23 -15.63 -4.23
N ARG A 155 21.07 -16.29 -5.38
CA ARG A 155 21.18 -15.64 -6.68
C ARG A 155 19.90 -14.82 -6.87
N GLY A 156 20.00 -13.49 -6.82
CA GLY A 156 18.89 -12.58 -7.06
C GLY A 156 18.57 -11.61 -5.91
N ALA A 157 19.27 -11.65 -4.80
CA ALA A 157 19.25 -10.55 -3.84
C ALA A 157 20.03 -9.36 -4.43
N ALA A 158 19.62 -8.13 -4.10
CA ALA A 158 20.47 -6.97 -4.30
C ALA A 158 21.84 -7.28 -3.71
N PRO A 159 22.96 -6.89 -4.35
CA PRO A 159 24.27 -7.19 -3.83
C PRO A 159 24.37 -6.58 -2.43
N ALA A 160 24.46 -7.43 -1.41
CA ALA A 160 25.05 -7.00 -0.15
C ALA A 160 26.40 -6.39 -0.51
N ALA A 161 26.71 -5.22 0.05
CA ALA A 161 27.97 -4.53 -0.22
C ALA A 161 29.11 -5.54 -0.18
N ALA A 162 29.88 -5.63 -1.27
CA ALA A 162 30.91 -6.64 -1.42
C ALA A 162 31.87 -6.58 -0.22
N PRO A 163 32.13 -7.70 0.49
CA PRO A 163 33.12 -7.71 1.55
C PRO A 163 34.50 -7.44 0.93
N GLY A 164 35.11 -6.32 1.29
CA GLY A 164 36.46 -6.00 0.84
C GLY A 164 36.72 -4.57 0.40
N ARG A 165 35.74 -3.68 0.39
CA ARG A 165 36.03 -2.24 0.35
C ARG A 165 36.10 -1.74 1.79
N GLY A 166 37.18 -1.02 2.12
CA GLY A 166 37.42 -0.44 3.42
C GLY A 166 36.18 0.25 3.99
N ALA A 167 36.18 0.51 5.31
CA ALA A 167 35.02 1.05 6.04
C ALA A 167 34.16 1.96 5.14
N PRO A 168 32.85 1.71 5.01
CA PRO A 168 32.01 2.48 4.10
C PRO A 168 32.24 3.96 4.38
N ALA A 169 32.57 4.72 3.34
CA ALA A 169 32.52 6.17 3.43
C ALA A 169 31.13 6.53 4.00
N PRO A 170 31.04 7.54 4.89
CA PRO A 170 29.76 7.95 5.43
C PRO A 170 28.77 8.07 4.27
N ALA A 171 27.59 7.47 4.42
CA ALA A 171 26.59 7.41 3.36
C ALA A 171 26.39 8.83 2.82
N GLN A 172 26.96 9.12 1.67
CA GLN A 172 26.73 10.40 1.03
C GLN A 172 25.29 10.40 0.55
N THR A 173 24.49 11.26 1.14
CA THR A 173 23.21 11.62 0.52
C THR A 173 23.53 11.92 -0.93
N ALA A 174 22.85 11.28 -1.88
CA ALA A 174 23.04 11.63 -3.28
C ALA A 174 22.49 13.05 -3.48
N PRO A 175 23.36 14.08 -3.56
CA PRO A 175 22.90 15.47 -3.63
C PRO A 175 21.99 15.66 -4.84
N GLY A 176 20.85 16.30 -4.62
CA GLY A 176 19.86 16.55 -5.67
C GLY A 176 18.92 15.38 -5.97
N ILE A 177 19.09 14.19 -5.34
CA ILE A 177 18.12 13.10 -5.46
C ILE A 177 17.22 13.07 -4.22
N TRP A 178 17.79 13.05 -3.03
CA TRP A 178 17.01 13.03 -1.79
C TRP A 178 17.83 13.61 -0.63
N GLU A 179 17.28 14.63 0.01
CA GLU A 179 17.89 15.26 1.16
C GLU A 179 17.37 14.65 2.45
N ARG A 180 18.27 14.31 3.36
CA ARG A 180 18.00 13.73 4.67
C ARG A 180 18.69 14.52 5.77
N ALA A 181 18.30 14.26 7.02
CA ALA A 181 19.01 14.81 8.16
C ALA A 181 20.50 14.40 8.12
N ALA A 182 21.38 15.31 8.49
CA ALA A 182 22.84 15.07 8.41
C ALA A 182 23.33 13.88 9.25
N ASN A 183 22.56 13.47 10.27
CA ASN A 183 22.85 12.33 11.13
C ASN A 183 22.17 11.02 10.67
N ASP A 184 21.44 11.03 9.56
CA ASP A 184 20.87 9.81 8.99
C ASP A 184 21.96 9.07 8.21
N THR A 185 22.43 7.96 8.77
CA THR A 185 23.51 7.12 8.20
C THR A 185 22.98 5.92 7.42
N ARG A 186 21.65 5.75 7.31
CA ARG A 186 21.06 4.66 6.52
C ARG A 186 21.39 4.85 5.03
N ASP A 187 21.47 3.78 4.28
CA ASP A 187 21.53 3.83 2.83
C ASP A 187 20.26 4.47 2.24
N ASN A 188 20.30 4.93 0.98
CA ASN A 188 19.12 5.38 0.30
C ASN A 188 18.15 4.21 0.08
N PRO A 189 16.82 4.45 0.05
CA PRO A 189 15.87 3.42 -0.34
C PRO A 189 16.26 2.80 -1.69
N TYR A 190 16.20 1.49 -1.78
CA TYR A 190 16.33 0.80 -3.06
C TYR A 190 14.93 0.55 -3.64
N LEU A 191 14.59 1.23 -4.73
CA LEU A 191 13.31 1.04 -5.41
C LEU A 191 13.53 0.40 -6.77
N PHE A 192 12.66 -0.54 -7.11
CA PHE A 192 12.62 -1.15 -8.43
C PHE A 192 11.21 -1.13 -9.00
N GLN A 193 11.10 -1.26 -10.31
CA GLN A 193 9.83 -1.22 -10.99
C GLN A 193 9.21 -2.61 -11.12
N LYS A 194 7.92 -2.71 -10.81
CA LYS A 194 7.05 -3.81 -11.19
C LYS A 194 6.19 -3.36 -12.37
N LEU A 195 6.15 -4.15 -13.44
CA LEU A 195 5.40 -3.78 -14.64
C LEU A 195 3.89 -3.80 -14.35
N PRO A 196 3.13 -2.79 -14.77
CA PRO A 196 1.67 -2.78 -14.59
C PRO A 196 0.94 -3.96 -15.26
N THR A 197 1.56 -4.58 -16.25
CA THR A 197 1.00 -5.71 -17.01
C THR A 197 0.95 -7.01 -16.19
N VAL A 198 1.80 -7.16 -15.17
CA VAL A 198 1.84 -8.37 -14.33
C VAL A 198 0.82 -8.32 -13.18
N ILE A 199 0.07 -7.21 -13.04
CA ILE A 199 -0.87 -7.00 -11.94
C ILE A 199 -2.13 -7.82 -12.13
N ILE A 200 -2.49 -8.58 -11.09
CA ILE A 200 -3.69 -9.41 -11.00
C ILE A 200 -4.50 -9.11 -9.73
N GLY A 201 -5.74 -9.53 -9.69
CA GLY A 201 -6.66 -9.32 -8.56
C GLY A 201 -6.46 -10.32 -7.40
N ALA A 202 -7.26 -10.12 -6.36
CA ALA A 202 -7.12 -10.79 -5.08
C ALA A 202 -7.29 -12.32 -5.10
N ASN A 203 -8.00 -12.86 -6.10
CA ASN A 203 -8.25 -14.30 -6.23
C ASN A 203 -7.85 -14.84 -7.61
N ASP A 204 -7.20 -14.02 -8.42
CA ASP A 204 -6.69 -14.46 -9.71
C ASP A 204 -5.50 -15.41 -9.52
N PRO A 205 -5.29 -16.40 -10.42
CA PRO A 205 -4.21 -17.37 -10.25
C PRO A 205 -2.82 -16.74 -10.48
N ILE A 206 -1.86 -17.09 -9.61
CA ILE A 206 -0.43 -16.91 -9.88
C ILE A 206 0.00 -18.07 -10.79
N VAL A 207 0.49 -17.76 -11.97
CA VAL A 207 0.93 -18.75 -12.95
C VAL A 207 2.43 -19.03 -12.78
N MET A 208 2.79 -20.27 -12.54
CA MET A 208 4.18 -20.71 -12.44
C MET A 208 4.82 -20.69 -13.83
N PRO A 209 5.85 -19.88 -14.08
CA PRO A 209 6.48 -19.82 -15.40
C PRO A 209 7.16 -21.15 -15.73
N ARG A 210 7.10 -21.55 -17.01
CA ARG A 210 7.65 -22.82 -17.46
C ARG A 210 9.16 -22.96 -17.16
N GLY A 211 9.53 -24.08 -16.52
CA GLY A 211 10.91 -24.36 -16.14
C GLY A 211 11.45 -23.56 -14.96
N ARG A 212 10.63 -22.70 -14.34
CA ARG A 212 11.01 -21.93 -13.14
C ARG A 212 10.51 -22.64 -11.89
N THR A 213 11.39 -22.85 -10.91
CA THR A 213 11.10 -23.64 -9.70
C THR A 213 11.35 -22.89 -8.40
N ASN A 214 12.09 -21.80 -8.44
CA ASN A 214 12.46 -21.03 -7.26
C ASN A 214 11.59 -19.76 -7.14
N ILE A 215 10.27 -19.97 -7.10
CA ILE A 215 9.31 -18.88 -7.00
C ILE A 215 9.00 -18.61 -5.53
N ASP A 216 9.24 -17.37 -5.12
CA ASP A 216 9.16 -16.86 -3.77
C ASP A 216 7.96 -15.94 -3.57
N PHE A 217 7.61 -15.70 -2.32
CA PHE A 217 6.50 -14.87 -1.88
C PHE A 217 7.01 -13.69 -1.04
N GLU A 218 6.35 -12.54 -1.18
CA GLU A 218 6.66 -11.31 -0.46
C GLU A 218 5.38 -10.52 -0.24
N CYS A 219 4.83 -10.55 1.00
CA CYS A 219 3.62 -9.80 1.34
C CYS A 219 3.98 -8.39 1.77
N GLU A 220 3.49 -7.38 1.05
CA GLU A 220 3.88 -5.99 1.21
C GLU A 220 2.69 -5.07 1.48
N PHE A 221 2.85 -4.18 2.45
CA PHE A 221 1.98 -3.02 2.63
C PHE A 221 2.27 -2.00 1.54
N ALA A 222 1.25 -1.50 0.85
CA ALA A 222 1.43 -0.57 -0.26
C ALA A 222 0.61 0.70 -0.10
N VAL A 223 1.18 1.83 -0.54
CA VAL A 223 0.50 3.13 -0.62
C VAL A 223 0.03 3.40 -2.04
N VAL A 224 -1.15 4.02 -2.15
CA VAL A 224 -1.71 4.53 -3.39
C VAL A 224 -1.60 6.05 -3.39
N VAL A 225 -0.99 6.61 -4.43
CA VAL A 225 -0.78 8.05 -4.59
C VAL A 225 -2.11 8.74 -4.90
N GLY A 226 -2.36 9.89 -4.26
CA GLY A 226 -3.63 10.63 -4.35
C GLY A 226 -3.61 11.86 -5.26
N ARG A 227 -2.43 12.43 -5.47
CA ARG A 227 -2.26 13.64 -6.29
C ARG A 227 -0.89 13.65 -6.94
N PRO A 228 -0.68 14.44 -8.02
CA PRO A 228 0.64 14.52 -8.67
C PRO A 228 1.74 14.86 -7.66
N ALA A 229 2.76 14.02 -7.59
CA ALA A 229 3.85 14.11 -6.62
C ALA A 229 5.20 14.22 -7.33
N LYS A 230 5.85 15.37 -7.20
CA LYS A 230 7.20 15.64 -7.67
C LYS A 230 7.92 16.50 -6.64
N TYR A 231 9.13 16.08 -6.24
CA TYR A 231 9.97 16.78 -5.23
C TYR A 231 9.24 16.99 -3.90
N VAL A 232 8.54 15.94 -3.41
CA VAL A 232 7.73 16.03 -2.19
C VAL A 232 8.63 15.89 -0.96
N PRO A 233 8.67 16.88 -0.06
CA PRO A 233 9.39 16.72 1.21
C PRO A 233 8.75 15.62 2.07
N THR A 234 9.54 14.84 2.79
CA THR A 234 9.04 13.73 3.65
C THR A 234 7.96 14.19 4.62
N ALA A 235 8.11 15.38 5.21
CA ALA A 235 7.12 15.95 6.13
C ALA A 235 5.74 16.24 5.49
N ARG A 236 5.67 16.30 4.16
CA ARG A 236 4.42 16.53 3.41
C ARG A 236 3.93 15.29 2.67
N ALA A 237 4.67 14.17 2.73
CA ALA A 237 4.35 12.96 1.96
C ALA A 237 2.94 12.41 2.26
N ALA A 238 2.48 12.49 3.52
CA ALA A 238 1.13 12.09 3.91
C ALA A 238 0.00 12.81 3.14
N ASP A 239 0.24 14.05 2.69
CA ASP A 239 -0.74 14.82 1.92
C ASP A 239 -0.96 14.25 0.51
N TYR A 240 0.01 13.49 0.01
CA TYR A 240 0.02 12.89 -1.33
C TYR A 240 -0.48 11.45 -1.36
N ILE A 241 -0.70 10.84 -0.20
CA ILE A 241 -1.26 9.49 -0.09
C ILE A 241 -2.78 9.59 -0.17
N PHE A 242 -3.38 8.79 -1.04
CA PHE A 242 -4.82 8.55 -1.11
C PHE A 242 -5.27 7.51 -0.09
N GLY A 243 -4.58 6.38 -0.05
CA GLY A 243 -4.94 5.25 0.80
C GLY A 243 -3.92 4.11 0.71
N TYR A 244 -4.32 2.97 1.23
CA TYR A 244 -3.47 1.82 1.41
C TYR A 244 -4.10 0.56 0.83
N THR A 245 -3.26 -0.36 0.36
CA THR A 245 -3.66 -1.64 -0.21
C THR A 245 -2.61 -2.71 0.10
N ALA A 246 -2.90 -3.98 -0.18
CA ALA A 246 -1.91 -5.04 -0.11
C ALA A 246 -1.30 -5.30 -1.49
N HIS A 247 -0.04 -5.69 -1.51
CA HIS A 247 0.66 -6.16 -2.69
C HIS A 247 1.41 -7.45 -2.37
N HIS A 248 1.40 -8.40 -3.30
CA HIS A 248 2.22 -9.60 -3.22
C HIS A 248 3.28 -9.53 -4.32
N ASP A 249 4.53 -9.23 -3.92
CA ASP A 249 5.67 -9.14 -4.84
C ASP A 249 6.24 -10.52 -5.15
N VAL A 250 5.51 -11.29 -5.94
CA VAL A 250 5.95 -12.63 -6.38
C VAL A 250 7.29 -12.51 -7.09
N SER A 251 8.22 -13.38 -6.71
CA SER A 251 9.63 -13.27 -7.11
C SER A 251 10.19 -14.57 -7.65
N ASP A 252 10.87 -14.52 -8.79
CA ASP A 252 11.67 -15.62 -9.30
C ASP A 252 13.13 -15.48 -8.85
N ARG A 253 13.58 -16.40 -8.01
CA ARG A 253 14.95 -16.45 -7.47
C ARG A 253 15.88 -17.33 -8.29
N GLY A 254 15.42 -17.92 -9.39
CA GLY A 254 16.21 -18.80 -10.26
C GLY A 254 17.28 -18.07 -11.09
N GLY A 255 17.24 -16.74 -11.14
CA GLY A 255 18.22 -15.93 -11.85
C GLY A 255 18.16 -16.11 -13.39
N ARG A 256 19.15 -15.57 -14.07
CA ARG A 256 19.23 -15.55 -15.55
C ARG A 256 19.59 -16.90 -16.19
N GLY A 257 20.24 -17.78 -15.45
CA GLY A 257 20.78 -19.02 -16.03
C GLY A 257 22.12 -18.83 -16.77
N ASP A 258 22.55 -17.59 -17.00
CA ASP A 258 23.84 -17.25 -17.56
C ASP A 258 24.62 -16.29 -16.66
N ARG A 259 25.89 -16.03 -16.97
CA ARG A 259 26.77 -15.10 -16.22
C ARG A 259 27.22 -13.92 -17.09
N LYS A 260 26.53 -13.64 -18.17
CA LYS A 260 26.95 -12.64 -19.14
C LYS A 260 27.01 -11.23 -18.52
N MET A 261 26.12 -10.94 -17.58
CA MET A 261 26.13 -9.70 -16.82
C MET A 261 26.05 -10.01 -15.34
N GLY A 262 26.85 -9.33 -14.51
CA GLY A 262 26.78 -9.43 -13.06
C GLY A 262 25.52 -8.79 -12.51
N GLY A 263 25.13 -9.20 -11.28
CA GLY A 263 24.01 -8.64 -10.55
C GLY A 263 22.67 -9.32 -10.80
N SER A 264 21.62 -8.71 -10.26
CA SER A 264 20.25 -9.20 -10.35
C SER A 264 19.57 -8.67 -11.61
N ASP A 265 18.85 -9.53 -12.29
CA ASP A 265 17.95 -9.12 -13.38
C ASP A 265 16.52 -8.99 -12.82
N TRP A 266 16.09 -7.77 -12.60
CA TRP A 266 14.79 -7.48 -12.00
C TRP A 266 13.63 -7.68 -12.98
N LEU A 267 13.88 -7.70 -14.31
CA LEU A 267 12.85 -8.10 -15.26
C LEU A 267 12.50 -9.58 -15.07
N ILE A 268 13.48 -10.45 -15.07
CA ILE A 268 13.27 -11.90 -14.83
C ILE A 268 12.79 -12.14 -13.40
N GLY A 269 13.46 -11.51 -12.43
CA GLY A 269 13.19 -11.78 -11.01
C GLY A 269 11.80 -11.35 -10.52
N LYS A 270 11.18 -10.37 -11.17
CA LYS A 270 10.00 -9.69 -10.60
C LYS A 270 8.82 -9.53 -11.57
N ASN A 271 9.01 -9.80 -12.87
CA ASN A 271 8.05 -9.36 -13.88
C ASN A 271 7.55 -10.47 -14.83
N HIS A 272 7.48 -11.72 -14.36
CA HIS A 272 6.68 -12.72 -15.06
C HIS A 272 5.19 -12.34 -14.98
N ASP A 273 4.41 -12.76 -15.96
CA ASP A 273 2.96 -12.58 -15.95
C ASP A 273 2.37 -13.08 -14.62
N THR A 274 1.40 -12.36 -14.10
CA THR A 274 0.69 -12.63 -12.83
C THR A 274 1.51 -12.43 -11.53
N PHE A 275 2.74 -11.96 -11.60
CA PHE A 275 3.62 -11.79 -10.42
C PHE A 275 3.33 -10.54 -9.59
N GLY A 276 2.17 -9.91 -9.77
CA GLY A 276 1.78 -8.67 -9.09
C GLY A 276 0.35 -8.69 -8.52
N PRO A 277 -0.06 -9.65 -7.68
CA PRO A 277 -1.34 -9.52 -6.97
C PRO A 277 -1.42 -8.19 -6.22
N LEU A 278 -2.51 -7.43 -6.43
CA LEU A 278 -2.75 -6.11 -5.85
C LEU A 278 -4.20 -5.98 -5.38
N GLY A 279 -4.43 -5.53 -4.15
CA GLY A 279 -5.76 -5.35 -3.58
C GLY A 279 -5.89 -5.90 -2.14
N PRO A 280 -7.04 -6.47 -1.74
CA PRO A 280 -8.27 -6.60 -2.53
C PRO A 280 -8.96 -5.26 -2.79
N PHE A 281 -8.79 -4.31 -1.86
CA PHE A 281 -9.41 -2.98 -1.89
C PHE A 281 -8.39 -1.91 -1.55
N ILE A 282 -8.74 -0.64 -1.78
CA ILE A 282 -8.01 0.51 -1.24
C ILE A 282 -8.77 1.02 -0.01
N VAL A 283 -8.08 1.15 1.11
CA VAL A 283 -8.58 1.82 2.31
C VAL A 283 -8.17 3.28 2.23
N PRO A 284 -9.10 4.24 2.09
CA PRO A 284 -8.76 5.65 2.17
C PRO A 284 -8.01 5.97 3.47
N LYS A 285 -7.00 6.85 3.39
CA LYS A 285 -6.06 7.11 4.49
C LYS A 285 -6.72 7.50 5.81
N GLU A 286 -7.88 8.14 5.76
CA GLU A 286 -8.65 8.53 6.94
C GLU A 286 -9.26 7.36 7.71
N PHE A 287 -9.34 6.17 7.12
CA PHE A 287 -9.90 4.97 7.75
C PHE A 287 -8.84 3.96 8.22
N LEU A 288 -7.55 4.29 8.07
CA LEU A 288 -6.43 3.54 8.65
C LEU A 288 -5.54 4.51 9.45
N SER A 289 -5.84 4.68 10.73
CA SER A 289 -5.25 5.72 11.58
C SER A 289 -3.77 5.51 11.91
N ALA A 290 -3.27 4.27 11.81
CA ALA A 290 -1.91 3.92 12.20
C ALA A 290 -1.19 3.07 11.12
N PRO A 291 -0.98 3.62 9.90
CA PRO A 291 -0.43 2.85 8.79
C PRO A 291 0.99 2.31 9.07
N MET A 292 1.74 2.96 9.98
CA MET A 292 3.05 2.49 10.43
C MET A 292 2.98 1.60 11.69
N LYS A 293 1.83 0.98 11.97
CA LYS A 293 1.62 -0.03 13.03
C LYS A 293 0.61 -1.06 12.55
N THR A 294 0.74 -1.49 11.31
CA THR A 294 -0.19 -2.40 10.66
C THR A 294 0.48 -3.77 10.50
N ARG A 295 -0.13 -4.80 11.08
CA ARG A 295 0.35 -6.18 10.92
C ARG A 295 0.08 -6.69 9.53
N HIS A 296 1.04 -7.44 8.97
CA HIS A 296 0.88 -8.17 7.73
C HIS A 296 1.45 -9.58 7.84
N THR A 297 0.79 -10.52 7.20
CA THR A 297 1.16 -11.92 7.23
C THR A 297 1.16 -12.51 5.82
N MET A 298 2.08 -13.43 5.60
CA MET A 298 2.08 -14.30 4.43
C MET A 298 1.88 -15.73 4.86
N SER A 299 0.92 -16.42 4.27
CA SER A 299 0.80 -17.87 4.43
C SER A 299 0.79 -18.57 3.08
N LEU A 300 1.42 -19.75 3.05
CA LEU A 300 1.45 -20.63 1.89
C LEU A 300 0.75 -21.94 2.25
N SER A 301 -0.38 -22.21 1.60
CA SER A 301 -1.22 -23.39 1.88
C SER A 301 -1.52 -23.59 3.38
N GLY A 302 -1.82 -22.48 4.08
CA GLY A 302 -2.14 -22.45 5.51
C GLY A 302 -0.94 -22.35 6.45
N MET A 303 0.29 -22.55 5.98
CA MET A 303 1.51 -22.38 6.78
C MET A 303 1.92 -20.91 6.80
N VAL A 304 2.06 -20.31 7.98
CA VAL A 304 2.54 -18.93 8.12
C VAL A 304 4.03 -18.87 7.77
N MET A 305 4.34 -18.04 6.78
CA MET A 305 5.69 -17.85 6.26
C MET A 305 6.29 -16.54 6.70
N GLN A 306 5.48 -15.46 6.76
CA GLN A 306 5.88 -14.14 7.24
C GLN A 306 4.82 -13.64 8.24
N ASP A 307 5.26 -12.96 9.29
CA ASP A 307 4.40 -12.29 10.27
C ASP A 307 5.18 -11.10 10.82
N SER A 308 4.77 -9.89 10.46
CA SER A 308 5.51 -8.67 10.81
C SER A 308 4.57 -7.46 10.91
N ASN A 309 5.17 -6.30 11.12
CA ASN A 309 4.46 -5.03 11.25
C ASN A 309 5.17 -3.95 10.43
N THR A 310 4.42 -2.97 9.93
CA THR A 310 4.96 -1.86 9.12
C THR A 310 5.92 -0.94 9.88
N ASP A 311 5.94 -0.96 11.20
CA ASP A 311 6.92 -0.21 12.02
C ASP A 311 8.35 -0.79 11.97
N ARG A 312 8.51 -1.98 11.35
CA ARG A 312 9.79 -2.64 11.13
C ARG A 312 10.50 -2.21 9.85
N MET A 313 9.86 -1.34 9.05
CA MET A 313 10.46 -0.78 7.83
C MET A 313 11.69 0.06 8.16
N SER A 314 12.79 -0.14 7.43
CA SER A 314 14.00 0.70 7.50
C SER A 314 13.72 2.12 7.01
N HIS A 315 12.97 2.25 5.93
CA HIS A 315 12.41 3.50 5.43
C HIS A 315 10.89 3.41 5.44
N ASN A 316 10.24 4.30 6.16
CA ASN A 316 8.79 4.32 6.24
C ASN A 316 8.14 4.77 4.91
N ILE A 317 6.83 4.57 4.79
CA ILE A 317 6.10 4.88 3.55
C ILE A 317 6.20 6.34 3.11
N TYR A 318 6.40 7.27 4.04
CA TYR A 318 6.54 8.70 3.74
C TYR A 318 7.90 9.01 3.13
N GLU A 319 8.95 8.38 3.64
CA GLU A 319 10.31 8.45 3.10
C GLU A 319 10.37 7.84 1.70
N LEU A 320 9.74 6.68 1.49
CA LEU A 320 9.67 6.02 0.18
C LEU A 320 8.97 6.91 -0.86
N LEU A 321 7.84 7.52 -0.51
CA LEU A 321 7.13 8.43 -1.43
C LEU A 321 7.97 9.67 -1.73
N SER A 322 8.58 10.27 -0.72
CA SER A 322 9.48 11.41 -0.87
C SER A 322 10.63 11.07 -1.83
N PHE A 323 11.34 9.98 -1.55
CA PHE A 323 12.46 9.51 -2.38
C PHE A 323 12.03 9.25 -3.84
N ALA A 324 10.97 8.48 -4.05
CA ALA A 324 10.45 8.19 -5.38
C ALA A 324 10.09 9.46 -6.16
N SER A 325 9.45 10.43 -5.49
CA SER A 325 9.01 11.68 -6.10
C SER A 325 10.18 12.58 -6.56
N ASN A 326 11.36 12.41 -5.99
CA ASN A 326 12.56 13.12 -6.46
C ASN A 326 13.09 12.55 -7.79
N ILE A 327 12.80 11.28 -8.07
CA ILE A 327 13.27 10.60 -9.28
C ILE A 327 12.22 10.68 -10.40
N VAL A 328 10.98 10.25 -10.13
CA VAL A 328 9.89 10.19 -11.11
C VAL A 328 8.67 10.96 -10.61
N THR A 329 7.92 11.57 -11.54
CA THR A 329 6.61 12.15 -11.19
C THR A 329 5.61 11.02 -10.99
N LEU A 330 5.02 10.95 -9.79
CA LEU A 330 3.94 10.00 -9.48
C LEU A 330 2.60 10.68 -9.69
N ASN A 331 1.61 9.92 -10.14
CA ASN A 331 0.26 10.41 -10.45
C ASN A 331 -0.81 9.70 -9.59
N PRO A 332 -2.04 10.24 -9.52
CA PRO A 332 -3.14 9.58 -8.84
C PRO A 332 -3.31 8.13 -9.27
N GLY A 333 -3.30 7.21 -8.32
CA GLY A 333 -3.42 5.78 -8.55
C GLY A 333 -2.10 5.04 -8.82
N ASP A 334 -0.95 5.73 -8.84
CA ASP A 334 0.36 5.06 -8.81
C ASP A 334 0.60 4.43 -7.43
N VAL A 335 1.41 3.38 -7.38
CA VAL A 335 1.57 2.54 -6.19
C VAL A 335 3.04 2.45 -5.78
N ILE A 336 3.29 2.55 -4.47
CA ILE A 336 4.60 2.24 -3.88
C ILE A 336 4.39 1.16 -2.82
N ALA A 337 4.99 0.00 -3.02
CA ALA A 337 5.00 -1.09 -2.07
C ALA A 337 6.21 -0.98 -1.13
N GLY A 338 5.99 -1.25 0.14
CA GLY A 338 6.90 -0.93 1.24
C GLY A 338 8.04 -1.91 1.46
N GLY A 339 8.14 -2.95 0.63
CA GLY A 339 9.10 -4.02 0.80
C GLY A 339 8.57 -5.19 1.66
N SER A 340 9.24 -6.30 1.55
CA SER A 340 8.90 -7.54 2.23
C SER A 340 9.55 -7.64 3.61
N PRO A 341 8.83 -8.11 4.65
CA PRO A 341 9.42 -8.49 5.92
C PRO A 341 10.21 -9.80 5.81
N ALA A 342 10.88 -10.15 6.90
CA ALA A 342 11.58 -11.42 7.03
C ALA A 342 10.66 -12.63 6.83
N GLY A 343 11.26 -13.78 6.45
CA GLY A 343 10.60 -15.05 6.27
C GLY A 343 10.48 -15.52 4.82
N THR A 344 11.07 -14.78 3.87
CA THR A 344 11.19 -15.22 2.48
C THR A 344 12.13 -16.41 2.33
N ASN A 345 12.06 -17.10 1.19
CA ASN A 345 12.89 -18.28 0.98
C ASN A 345 14.39 -18.01 0.84
N ILE A 346 14.76 -16.79 0.43
CA ILE A 346 16.18 -16.42 0.33
C ILE A 346 16.89 -16.28 1.69
N GLU A 347 16.15 -16.27 2.78
CA GLU A 347 16.68 -16.24 4.15
C GLU A 347 16.75 -17.64 4.79
N ARG A 348 16.05 -18.61 4.20
CA ARG A 348 15.88 -19.96 4.79
C ARG A 348 16.99 -20.92 4.37
N ALA A 349 17.47 -21.71 5.31
CA ALA A 349 18.36 -22.83 5.02
C ALA A 349 17.66 -23.90 4.17
N GLU A 350 16.35 -24.14 4.48
CA GLU A 350 15.49 -25.06 3.73
C GLU A 350 14.32 -24.27 3.12
N PRO A 351 14.42 -23.85 1.86
CA PRO A 351 13.39 -23.07 1.21
C PRO A 351 12.11 -23.87 0.93
N ARG A 352 10.97 -23.23 1.18
CA ARG A 352 9.63 -23.73 0.80
C ARG A 352 9.11 -22.90 -0.39
N TRP A 353 9.64 -23.19 -1.59
CA TRP A 353 9.20 -22.52 -2.81
C TRP A 353 7.74 -22.76 -3.13
N MET A 354 7.05 -21.78 -3.72
CA MET A 354 5.69 -21.97 -4.23
C MET A 354 5.65 -23.06 -5.32
N ARG A 355 4.56 -23.80 -5.36
CA ARG A 355 4.30 -24.87 -6.31
C ARG A 355 2.87 -24.78 -6.84
N ALA A 356 2.62 -25.26 -8.03
CA ALA A 356 1.26 -25.46 -8.53
C ALA A 356 0.45 -26.32 -7.53
N GLY A 357 -0.75 -25.88 -7.19
CA GLY A 357 -1.58 -26.46 -6.15
C GLY A 357 -1.49 -25.75 -4.80
N ASP A 358 -0.52 -24.87 -4.59
CA ASP A 358 -0.48 -24.03 -3.40
C ASP A 358 -1.54 -22.92 -3.45
N THR A 359 -1.80 -22.32 -2.30
CA THR A 359 -2.55 -21.08 -2.16
C THR A 359 -1.67 -20.07 -1.41
N ALA A 360 -1.37 -18.95 -2.02
CA ALA A 360 -0.61 -17.87 -1.44
C ALA A 360 -1.56 -16.81 -0.86
N LYS A 361 -1.52 -16.60 0.46
CA LYS A 361 -2.37 -15.61 1.13
C LYS A 361 -1.51 -14.52 1.76
N CYS A 362 -1.56 -13.31 1.18
CA CYS A 362 -1.01 -12.09 1.75
C CYS A 362 -2.14 -11.31 2.42
N GLU A 363 -2.10 -11.15 3.73
CA GLU A 363 -3.14 -10.47 4.52
C GLU A 363 -2.57 -9.29 5.28
N ILE A 364 -3.25 -8.16 5.18
CA ILE A 364 -2.88 -6.92 5.88
C ILE A 364 -4.05 -6.47 6.74
N GLU A 365 -3.76 -6.25 8.02
CA GLU A 365 -4.73 -5.78 8.99
C GLU A 365 -5.46 -4.51 8.53
N GLY A 366 -6.78 -4.48 8.65
CA GLY A 366 -7.61 -3.36 8.23
C GLY A 366 -7.82 -3.24 6.71
N ILE A 367 -6.99 -3.88 5.88
CA ILE A 367 -7.10 -3.84 4.41
C ILE A 367 -7.84 -5.07 3.89
N GLY A 368 -7.38 -6.27 4.25
CA GLY A 368 -7.91 -7.54 3.77
C GLY A 368 -6.84 -8.46 3.21
N ALA A 369 -7.22 -9.45 2.43
CA ALA A 369 -6.33 -10.48 1.94
C ALA A 369 -6.36 -10.62 0.41
N LEU A 370 -5.17 -10.82 -0.15
CA LEU A 370 -4.95 -11.41 -1.46
C LEU A 370 -4.85 -12.94 -1.26
N ASN A 371 -5.72 -13.71 -1.88
CA ASN A 371 -5.78 -15.14 -1.69
C ASN A 371 -5.68 -15.87 -3.04
N ASN A 372 -4.47 -15.93 -3.58
CA ASN A 372 -4.21 -16.33 -4.94
C ASN A 372 -3.85 -17.82 -5.03
N PRO A 373 -4.59 -18.61 -5.80
CA PRO A 373 -4.18 -19.98 -6.11
C PRO A 373 -2.94 -19.96 -7.00
N VAL A 374 -2.02 -20.90 -6.79
CA VAL A 374 -0.83 -21.08 -7.63
C VAL A 374 -1.11 -22.21 -8.62
N VAL A 375 -0.95 -21.93 -9.91
CA VAL A 375 -1.24 -22.87 -10.99
C VAL A 375 -0.03 -23.09 -11.91
N ALA A 376 0.05 -24.23 -12.55
CA ALA A 376 1.01 -24.45 -13.61
C ALA A 376 0.64 -23.62 -14.86
N GLU A 377 1.64 -23.14 -15.59
CA GLU A 377 1.42 -22.57 -16.92
C GLU A 377 0.83 -23.64 -17.86
N ALA A 378 -0.29 -23.28 -18.49
CA ALA A 378 -0.91 -24.19 -19.46
C ALA A 378 0.05 -24.50 -20.63
N THR A 379 0.14 -25.74 -21.00
CA THR A 379 0.90 -26.15 -22.20
C THR A 379 0.19 -25.56 -23.42
N VAL A 380 0.76 -24.54 -24.04
CA VAL A 380 0.30 -24.11 -25.34
C VAL A 380 0.69 -25.24 -26.33
N SER A 381 -0.31 -25.99 -26.76
CA SER A 381 -0.11 -26.90 -27.90
C SER A 381 0.33 -26.02 -29.07
N SER A 382 1.57 -26.20 -29.53
CA SER A 382 2.07 -25.58 -30.78
C SER A 382 1.10 -25.97 -31.88
N ARG A 383 0.28 -25.04 -32.35
CA ARG A 383 -0.45 -25.19 -33.61
C ARG A 383 0.49 -24.96 -34.77
#